data_e48183cf1dc0769c5bca0362f119fefe
#
_entry.id   e48183cf1dc0769c5bca0362f119fefe
#
_cell.length_a   1.000
_cell.length_b   1.000
_cell.length_c   1.000
_cell.angle_alpha   90.00
_cell.angle_beta   90.00
_cell.angle_gamma   90.00
#
_symmetry.space_group_name_H-M   'P 1'
#
loop_
_entity.id
_entity.type
_entity.pdbx_description
1 polymer ?
#
loop_
_entity_poly.entity_id
_entity_poly.type
_entity_poly.pdbx_seq_one_letter_code
_entity_poly.pdbx_strand_id
1 'polypeptide(L)'
;MSKGLEKTASGGAPGYLPHRFPFLFVDRVVEVEPGRRLVALKSVTRNEPQFSGHFPDRPIMPGVLLCEALAQAGGLLVHATVLGGIDVPPPPGRELGLMLAGIEAARFRRQVVPGDQVLLEVELVRHRRPLWKLRGTARVDGQVAAQAELSIVEVEVGDAAGAAEGSAAATPPRGPAQGVTVHPSACVETGAELDSGVNIGPGASVGRHVRIGRDTTVGPGAQLGGHTTLGVANRIFAHAIVGTDPQDLKFHGEPGRLVLGDRNQIREFATLSIGTEGGGMETVLGDDNLLMNYVHIGHDCRLGNGIVVANGVQLAGHVTVQDHAILSGLVAVAQFVTIGRMAFIGGGSMVVMDVPPFCMANGDRARLVGLNTVGLERRGFAPDEVRALKKGFQVLFKSKERVPEAVARIRAEHATDAPVLELAAFVEASTRGVTRP
;
A
#
# COMPACT_ATOMS: atom_id res chain seq x y z
N MET A 1 -41.02 28.75 23.21
CA MET A 1 -40.20 27.87 24.06
C MET A 1 -39.05 27.39 23.21
N SER A 2 -37.89 28.03 23.29
CA SER A 2 -36.68 27.68 22.54
C SER A 2 -36.03 26.46 23.22
N LYS A 3 -36.00 25.32 22.54
CA LYS A 3 -35.16 24.19 22.95
C LYS A 3 -33.70 24.56 22.73
N GLY A 4 -32.95 24.61 23.82
CA GLY A 4 -31.56 24.97 23.85
C GLY A 4 -30.70 24.04 22.95
N LEU A 5 -29.85 24.66 22.17
CA LEU A 5 -28.77 24.01 21.45
C LEU A 5 -27.75 23.45 22.47
N GLU A 6 -27.69 22.16 22.60
CA GLU A 6 -26.59 21.52 23.34
C GLU A 6 -25.29 21.72 22.54
N LYS A 7 -24.44 22.60 23.04
CA LYS A 7 -23.06 22.71 22.60
C LYS A 7 -22.26 21.54 23.20
N THR A 8 -22.18 20.43 22.50
CA THR A 8 -21.25 19.35 22.89
C THR A 8 -19.85 19.78 22.49
N ALA A 9 -19.07 20.23 23.46
CA ALA A 9 -17.63 20.44 23.32
C ALA A 9 -16.91 19.09 23.45
N SER A 10 -16.93 18.27 22.40
CA SER A 10 -16.08 17.08 22.33
C SER A 10 -14.71 17.49 21.76
N GLY A 11 -13.71 17.55 22.62
CA GLY A 11 -12.33 17.81 22.21
C GLY A 11 -11.69 16.58 21.57
N GLY A 12 -11.44 16.64 20.27
CA GLY A 12 -10.67 15.63 19.52
C GLY A 12 -11.27 15.33 18.14
N ALA A 13 -10.45 14.80 17.25
CA ALA A 13 -10.92 14.28 15.96
C ALA A 13 -11.88 13.10 16.24
N PRO A 14 -13.05 13.07 15.60
CA PRO A 14 -14.04 12.02 15.88
C PRO A 14 -13.45 10.65 15.49
N GLY A 15 -13.35 9.75 16.44
CA GLY A 15 -12.80 8.39 16.27
C GLY A 15 -13.52 7.52 15.25
N TYR A 16 -14.61 8.00 14.68
CA TYR A 16 -15.44 7.29 13.70
C TYR A 16 -15.03 7.50 12.23
N LEU A 17 -14.13 8.43 11.93
CA LEU A 17 -13.54 8.50 10.61
C LEU A 17 -12.45 7.42 10.46
N PRO A 18 -12.46 6.63 9.36
CA PRO A 18 -11.41 5.64 9.11
C PRO A 18 -10.05 6.28 8.77
N HIS A 19 -10.07 7.56 8.40
CA HIS A 19 -8.89 8.33 8.01
C HIS A 19 -7.89 8.49 9.17
N ARG A 20 -6.59 8.49 8.83
CA ARG A 20 -5.48 8.74 9.76
C ARG A 20 -4.52 9.74 9.13
N PHE A 21 -3.57 10.27 9.92
CA PHE A 21 -2.49 11.11 9.39
C PHE A 21 -1.77 10.38 8.23
N PRO A 22 -1.46 11.04 7.11
CA PRO A 22 -1.62 12.50 6.85
C PRO A 22 -2.98 12.89 6.22
N PHE A 23 -3.93 11.96 6.10
CA PHE A 23 -5.19 12.15 5.34
C PHE A 23 -6.43 12.40 6.21
N LEU A 24 -6.26 12.73 7.48
CA LEU A 24 -7.34 13.16 8.37
C LEU A 24 -7.41 14.70 8.37
N PHE A 25 -8.48 15.27 7.81
CA PHE A 25 -8.64 16.72 7.61
C PHE A 25 -9.71 17.36 8.50
N VAL A 26 -10.22 16.66 9.48
CA VAL A 26 -11.14 17.20 10.49
C VAL A 26 -10.48 17.12 11.85
N ASP A 27 -10.17 18.26 12.46
CA ASP A 27 -9.55 18.32 13.78
C ASP A 27 -10.56 18.13 14.90
N ARG A 28 -11.75 18.73 14.76
CA ARG A 28 -12.86 18.58 15.72
C ARG A 28 -14.20 18.97 15.11
N VAL A 29 -15.27 18.42 15.67
CA VAL A 29 -16.64 18.87 15.41
C VAL A 29 -16.94 20.07 16.33
N VAL A 30 -17.48 21.14 15.76
CA VAL A 30 -17.87 22.36 16.48
C VAL A 30 -19.34 22.34 16.84
N GLU A 31 -20.18 21.88 15.90
CA GLU A 31 -21.63 21.82 16.02
C GLU A 31 -22.18 20.69 15.16
N VAL A 32 -23.17 19.96 15.65
CA VAL A 32 -23.88 18.94 14.89
C VAL A 32 -25.37 18.99 15.16
N GLU A 33 -26.15 18.93 14.11
CA GLU A 33 -27.60 18.77 14.11
C GLU A 33 -27.92 17.57 13.20
N PRO A 34 -28.10 16.36 13.80
CA PRO A 34 -28.33 15.14 13.04
C PRO A 34 -29.50 15.30 12.05
N GLY A 35 -29.32 14.80 10.84
CA GLY A 35 -30.31 14.93 9.76
C GLY A 35 -30.37 16.29 9.08
N ARG A 36 -29.56 17.26 9.49
CA ARG A 36 -29.58 18.60 8.92
C ARG A 36 -28.22 19.19 8.59
N ARG A 37 -27.34 19.38 9.59
CA ARG A 37 -26.11 20.17 9.43
C ARG A 37 -25.02 19.73 10.40
N LEU A 38 -23.76 19.88 9.97
CA LEU A 38 -22.57 19.75 10.81
C LEU A 38 -21.60 20.87 10.49
N VAL A 39 -20.94 21.39 11.53
CA VAL A 39 -19.79 22.30 11.41
C VAL A 39 -18.59 21.66 12.09
N ALA A 40 -17.49 21.56 11.34
CA ALA A 40 -16.23 21.07 11.84
C ALA A 40 -15.12 22.10 11.63
N LEU A 41 -13.99 21.90 12.28
CA LEU A 41 -12.80 22.75 12.19
C LEU A 41 -11.64 21.94 11.61
N LYS A 42 -10.90 22.59 10.69
CA LYS A 42 -9.58 22.19 10.22
C LYS A 42 -8.60 23.33 10.48
N SER A 43 -7.55 23.07 11.23
CA SER A 43 -6.43 23.99 11.39
C SER A 43 -5.35 23.68 10.35
N VAL A 44 -4.96 24.65 9.55
CA VAL A 44 -3.97 24.46 8.48
C VAL A 44 -2.60 24.81 9.02
N THR A 45 -1.68 23.83 9.03
CA THR A 45 -0.33 24.03 9.57
C THR A 45 0.75 23.87 8.49
N ARG A 46 1.90 24.57 8.67
CA ARG A 46 3.03 24.47 7.74
C ARG A 46 3.63 23.07 7.65
N ASN A 47 3.44 22.25 8.66
CA ASN A 47 4.01 20.93 8.77
C ASN A 47 3.21 19.85 8.01
N GLU A 48 2.11 20.20 7.35
CA GLU A 48 1.35 19.26 6.57
C GLU A 48 2.09 18.91 5.25
N PRO A 49 2.16 17.62 4.88
CA PRO A 49 3.05 17.14 3.81
C PRO A 49 2.76 17.75 2.43
N GLN A 50 1.52 18.17 2.14
CA GLN A 50 1.17 18.79 0.86
C GLN A 50 1.92 20.11 0.60
N PHE A 51 2.38 20.81 1.64
CA PHE A 51 3.08 22.10 1.48
C PHE A 51 4.54 21.95 1.06
N SER A 52 5.10 20.73 1.07
CA SER A 52 6.41 20.47 0.47
C SER A 52 6.40 20.58 -1.05
N GLY A 53 5.24 20.38 -1.69
CA GLY A 53 5.07 20.44 -3.14
C GLY A 53 4.09 21.50 -3.65
N HIS A 54 3.12 21.95 -2.83
CA HIS A 54 2.04 22.85 -3.29
C HIS A 54 1.97 24.18 -2.49
N PHE A 55 2.84 25.16 -2.67
CA PHE A 55 4.09 25.21 -3.42
C PHE A 55 5.22 25.54 -2.45
N PRO A 56 6.51 25.13 -2.67
CA PRO A 56 7.59 25.29 -1.69
C PRO A 56 7.77 26.73 -1.18
N ASP A 57 7.77 27.72 -2.11
CA ASP A 57 7.97 29.13 -1.78
C ASP A 57 6.68 29.87 -1.41
N ARG A 58 5.51 29.32 -1.76
CA ARG A 58 4.20 29.89 -1.49
C ARG A 58 3.20 28.79 -1.12
N PRO A 59 3.17 28.34 0.13
CA PRO A 59 2.31 27.24 0.54
C PRO A 59 0.84 27.62 0.45
N ILE A 60 0.10 26.88 -0.36
CA ILE A 60 -1.36 27.02 -0.54
C ILE A 60 -1.96 25.64 -0.36
N MET A 61 -3.00 25.52 0.44
CA MET A 61 -3.72 24.23 0.59
C MET A 61 -4.37 23.86 -0.75
N PRO A 62 -4.10 22.68 -1.29
CA PRO A 62 -4.75 22.22 -2.52
C PRO A 62 -6.27 22.26 -2.40
N GLY A 63 -6.96 22.83 -3.38
CA GLY A 63 -8.42 22.93 -3.35
C GLY A 63 -9.11 21.58 -3.26
N VAL A 64 -8.55 20.55 -3.87
CA VAL A 64 -9.07 19.17 -3.79
C VAL A 64 -9.05 18.63 -2.36
N LEU A 65 -8.08 19.01 -1.54
CA LEU A 65 -8.03 18.60 -0.12
C LEU A 65 -9.07 19.36 0.73
N LEU A 66 -9.53 20.55 0.31
CA LEU A 66 -10.70 21.19 0.92
C LEU A 66 -11.98 20.44 0.60
N CYS A 67 -12.11 19.89 -0.61
CA CYS A 67 -13.24 19.02 -0.96
C CYS A 67 -13.22 17.72 -0.12
N GLU A 68 -12.06 17.13 0.07
CA GLU A 68 -11.88 15.96 0.94
C GLU A 68 -12.24 16.27 2.40
N ALA A 69 -11.77 17.41 2.94
CA ALA A 69 -12.13 17.84 4.29
C ALA A 69 -13.66 18.01 4.46
N LEU A 70 -14.33 18.57 3.44
CA LEU A 70 -15.79 18.68 3.42
C LEU A 70 -16.46 17.29 3.30
N ALA A 71 -15.88 16.35 2.57
CA ALA A 71 -16.39 14.98 2.46
C ALA A 71 -16.28 14.24 3.80
N GLN A 72 -15.17 14.39 4.51
CA GLN A 72 -14.99 13.83 5.85
C GLN A 72 -15.99 14.43 6.86
N ALA A 73 -16.19 15.75 6.84
CA ALA A 73 -17.23 16.39 7.65
C ALA A 73 -18.64 15.90 7.26
N GLY A 74 -18.87 15.64 5.98
CA GLY A 74 -20.10 15.01 5.46
C GLY A 74 -20.32 13.60 5.99
N GLY A 75 -19.28 12.78 6.01
CA GLY A 75 -19.31 11.44 6.59
C GLY A 75 -19.69 11.45 8.06
N LEU A 76 -19.19 12.42 8.82
CA LEU A 76 -19.56 12.62 10.23
C LEU A 76 -21.01 13.05 10.40
N LEU A 77 -21.56 13.87 9.51
CA LEU A 77 -23.00 14.22 9.53
C LEU A 77 -23.86 12.99 9.25
N VAL A 78 -23.48 12.16 8.28
CA VAL A 78 -24.16 10.89 7.97
C VAL A 78 -24.11 9.97 9.19
N HIS A 79 -22.94 9.78 9.80
CA HIS A 79 -22.75 8.99 11.01
C HIS A 79 -23.68 9.46 12.15
N ALA A 80 -23.62 10.75 12.48
CA ALA A 80 -24.47 11.33 13.51
C ALA A 80 -25.96 11.19 13.21
N THR A 81 -26.35 11.25 11.94
CA THR A 81 -27.74 11.10 11.50
C THR A 81 -28.25 9.66 11.66
N VAL A 82 -27.43 8.69 11.26
CA VAL A 82 -27.80 7.26 11.30
C VAL A 82 -27.84 6.73 12.73
N LEU A 83 -26.91 7.18 13.58
CA LEU A 83 -26.78 6.69 14.96
C LEU A 83 -27.43 7.58 16.01
N GLY A 84 -27.94 8.76 15.62
CA GLY A 84 -28.63 9.69 16.52
C GLY A 84 -27.70 10.59 17.33
N GLY A 85 -26.39 10.61 17.04
CA GLY A 85 -25.42 11.48 17.69
C GLY A 85 -24.00 11.24 17.20
N ILE A 86 -23.12 12.23 17.40
CA ILE A 86 -21.72 12.14 16.97
C ILE A 86 -20.87 11.25 17.88
N ASP A 87 -21.26 11.13 19.14
CA ASP A 87 -20.55 10.34 20.16
C ASP A 87 -21.15 8.94 20.33
N VAL A 88 -22.12 8.56 19.49
CA VAL A 88 -22.78 7.26 19.56
C VAL A 88 -21.97 6.24 18.74
N PRO A 89 -21.40 5.21 19.39
CA PRO A 89 -20.67 4.18 18.65
C PRO A 89 -21.64 3.33 17.83
N PRO A 90 -21.21 2.83 16.67
CA PRO A 90 -22.00 1.87 15.91
C PRO A 90 -22.21 0.59 16.74
N PRO A 91 -23.36 -0.08 16.60
CA PRO A 91 -23.60 -1.36 17.25
C PRO A 91 -22.52 -2.39 16.85
N PRO A 92 -22.12 -3.31 17.74
CA PRO A 92 -21.16 -4.36 17.41
C PRO A 92 -21.56 -5.13 16.14
N GLY A 93 -20.63 -5.30 15.22
CA GLY A 93 -20.85 -5.99 13.93
C GLY A 93 -21.63 -5.17 12.88
N ARG A 94 -21.84 -3.88 13.10
CA ARG A 94 -22.52 -2.99 12.15
C ARG A 94 -21.75 -1.69 11.95
N GLU A 95 -20.52 -1.82 11.44
CA GLU A 95 -19.76 -0.66 11.04
C GLU A 95 -20.41 0.04 9.85
N LEU A 96 -20.58 1.37 9.95
CA LEU A 96 -21.11 2.19 8.88
C LEU A 96 -20.01 2.51 7.89
N GLY A 97 -19.92 1.77 6.81
CA GLY A 97 -19.04 2.08 5.68
C GLY A 97 -19.60 3.26 4.89
N LEU A 98 -18.79 4.29 4.70
CA LEU A 98 -19.15 5.47 3.91
C LEU A 98 -18.08 5.73 2.85
N MET A 99 -18.50 5.87 1.61
CA MET A 99 -17.63 6.18 0.48
C MET A 99 -18.06 7.45 -0.23
N LEU A 100 -17.10 8.31 -0.55
CA LEU A 100 -17.32 9.46 -1.42
C LEU A 100 -17.52 8.96 -2.86
N ALA A 101 -18.75 9.09 -3.36
CA ALA A 101 -19.11 8.61 -4.70
C ALA A 101 -19.03 9.70 -5.79
N GLY A 102 -19.03 10.99 -5.38
CA GLY A 102 -18.93 12.08 -6.36
C GLY A 102 -18.77 13.45 -5.71
N ILE A 103 -18.13 14.35 -6.44
CA ILE A 103 -17.99 15.77 -6.13
C ILE A 103 -18.54 16.55 -7.32
N GLU A 104 -19.58 17.36 -7.10
CA GLU A 104 -20.23 18.15 -8.13
C GLU A 104 -20.09 19.65 -7.80
N ALA A 105 -20.13 20.50 -8.82
CA ALA A 105 -20.17 21.96 -8.68
C ALA A 105 -19.08 22.57 -7.75
N ALA A 106 -17.90 21.97 -7.69
CA ALA A 106 -16.81 22.49 -6.88
C ALA A 106 -16.36 23.88 -7.35
N ARG A 107 -16.23 24.81 -6.41
CA ARG A 107 -15.79 26.20 -6.64
C ARG A 107 -14.80 26.60 -5.57
N PHE A 108 -13.64 27.12 -5.96
CA PHE A 108 -12.60 27.66 -5.08
C PHE A 108 -12.57 29.20 -5.23
N ARG A 109 -12.75 29.92 -4.14
CA ARG A 109 -12.93 31.37 -4.17
C ARG A 109 -11.83 32.14 -3.45
N ARG A 110 -11.20 31.52 -2.44
CA ARG A 110 -10.12 32.09 -1.65
C ARG A 110 -9.02 31.04 -1.46
N GLN A 111 -7.76 31.45 -1.54
CA GLN A 111 -6.64 30.61 -1.17
C GLN A 111 -6.65 30.40 0.35
N VAL A 112 -6.36 29.16 0.76
CA VAL A 112 -6.17 28.77 2.15
C VAL A 112 -4.68 28.49 2.36
N VAL A 113 -4.12 29.09 3.41
CA VAL A 113 -2.66 29.05 3.67
C VAL A 113 -2.38 28.59 5.10
N PRO A 114 -1.15 28.13 5.42
CA PRO A 114 -0.76 27.82 6.79
C PRO A 114 -1.03 28.97 7.74
N GLY A 115 -1.68 28.67 8.86
CA GLY A 115 -2.18 29.64 9.85
C GLY A 115 -3.70 29.85 9.78
N ASP A 116 -4.34 29.52 8.66
CA ASP A 116 -5.79 29.62 8.55
C ASP A 116 -6.50 28.57 9.38
N GLN A 117 -7.66 28.95 9.96
CA GLN A 117 -8.65 28.03 10.52
C GLN A 117 -9.83 27.93 9.55
N VAL A 118 -10.06 26.72 9.02
CA VAL A 118 -11.13 26.47 8.06
C VAL A 118 -12.33 25.89 8.79
N LEU A 119 -13.45 26.60 8.79
CA LEU A 119 -14.73 26.05 9.21
C LEU A 119 -15.35 25.28 8.03
N LEU A 120 -15.61 23.99 8.28
CA LEU A 120 -16.20 23.04 7.33
C LEU A 120 -17.67 22.90 7.66
N GLU A 121 -18.52 23.57 6.94
CA GLU A 121 -19.98 23.54 7.11
C GLU A 121 -20.57 22.60 6.07
N VAL A 122 -21.31 21.58 6.50
CA VAL A 122 -21.96 20.59 5.63
C VAL A 122 -23.45 20.49 5.98
N GLU A 123 -24.30 20.60 4.96
CA GLU A 123 -25.75 20.53 5.05
C GLU A 123 -26.28 19.33 4.26
N LEU A 124 -27.26 18.61 4.83
CA LEU A 124 -27.96 17.55 4.14
C LEU A 124 -28.96 18.14 3.13
N VAL A 125 -28.73 17.89 1.84
CA VAL A 125 -29.62 18.34 0.76
C VAL A 125 -30.71 17.30 0.49
N ARG A 126 -30.32 16.02 0.38
CA ARG A 126 -31.23 14.93 0.10
C ARG A 126 -30.64 13.61 0.57
N HIS A 127 -31.50 12.75 1.11
CA HIS A 127 -31.14 11.39 1.49
C HIS A 127 -32.13 10.39 0.85
N ARG A 128 -31.59 9.38 0.17
CA ARG A 128 -32.32 8.20 -0.30
C ARG A 128 -31.34 7.03 -0.29
N ARG A 129 -31.43 6.19 0.74
CA ARG A 129 -30.52 5.06 0.91
C ARG A 129 -30.30 4.29 -0.39
N PRO A 130 -29.04 3.93 -0.70
CA PRO A 130 -27.81 4.17 0.10
C PRO A 130 -27.13 5.54 -0.14
N LEU A 131 -27.74 6.46 -0.90
CA LEU A 131 -27.15 7.71 -1.37
C LEU A 131 -27.52 8.93 -0.50
N TRP A 132 -26.52 9.69 -0.11
CA TRP A 132 -26.61 10.97 0.59
C TRP A 132 -26.07 12.10 -0.29
N LYS A 133 -26.86 13.11 -0.54
CA LYS A 133 -26.41 14.34 -1.21
C LYS A 133 -26.26 15.45 -0.18
N LEU A 134 -25.07 16.03 -0.13
CA LEU A 134 -24.67 17.04 0.83
C LEU A 134 -24.14 18.27 0.12
N ARG A 135 -24.31 19.44 0.73
CA ARG A 135 -23.65 20.68 0.28
C ARG A 135 -22.61 21.08 1.31
N GLY A 136 -21.35 21.19 0.87
CA GLY A 136 -20.22 21.60 1.69
C GLY A 136 -19.81 23.04 1.39
N THR A 137 -19.50 23.80 2.44
CA THR A 137 -18.93 25.14 2.36
C THR A 137 -17.76 25.26 3.34
N ALA A 138 -16.56 25.52 2.83
CA ALA A 138 -15.38 25.82 3.64
C ALA A 138 -15.22 27.33 3.78
N ARG A 139 -15.06 27.82 5.01
CA ARG A 139 -14.90 29.26 5.31
C ARG A 139 -13.64 29.52 6.12
N VAL A 140 -12.99 30.64 5.81
CA VAL A 140 -11.88 31.19 6.59
C VAL A 140 -12.22 32.66 6.89
N ASP A 141 -12.18 33.06 8.15
CA ASP A 141 -12.56 34.41 8.62
C ASP A 141 -13.93 34.87 8.09
N GLY A 142 -14.92 33.95 8.06
CA GLY A 142 -16.25 34.19 7.55
C GLY A 142 -16.37 34.21 6.01
N GLN A 143 -15.27 34.29 5.26
CA GLN A 143 -15.27 34.27 3.79
C GLN A 143 -15.30 32.85 3.24
N VAL A 144 -16.05 32.63 2.16
CA VAL A 144 -16.10 31.35 1.48
C VAL A 144 -14.78 31.08 0.76
N ALA A 145 -14.08 30.03 1.17
CA ALA A 145 -12.86 29.56 0.51
C ALA A 145 -13.19 28.50 -0.56
N ALA A 146 -14.05 27.54 -0.24
CA ALA A 146 -14.48 26.51 -1.19
C ALA A 146 -15.95 26.13 -0.97
N GLN A 147 -16.59 25.65 -2.02
CA GLN A 147 -17.93 25.05 -1.99
C GLN A 147 -17.96 23.84 -2.92
N ALA A 148 -18.71 22.80 -2.54
CA ALA A 148 -18.94 21.63 -3.37
C ALA A 148 -20.29 20.96 -3.02
N GLU A 149 -20.88 20.27 -3.97
CA GLU A 149 -21.91 19.28 -3.71
C GLU A 149 -21.27 17.89 -3.67
N LEU A 150 -21.61 17.12 -2.65
CA LEU A 150 -20.97 15.85 -2.35
C LEU A 150 -22.01 14.73 -2.41
N SER A 151 -21.66 13.62 -3.01
CA SER A 151 -22.42 12.39 -2.99
C SER A 151 -21.69 11.35 -2.16
N ILE A 152 -22.27 10.90 -1.04
CA ILE A 152 -21.73 9.86 -0.18
C ILE A 152 -22.66 8.65 -0.26
N VAL A 153 -22.10 7.46 -0.33
CA VAL A 153 -22.86 6.20 -0.40
C VAL A 153 -22.53 5.35 0.83
N GLU A 154 -23.61 4.81 1.46
CA GLU A 154 -23.47 3.76 2.45
C GLU A 154 -23.06 2.46 1.75
N VAL A 155 -21.99 1.83 2.26
CA VAL A 155 -21.54 0.51 1.81
C VAL A 155 -21.57 -0.47 2.97
N GLU A 156 -21.95 -1.71 2.70
CA GLU A 156 -21.84 -2.76 3.71
C GLU A 156 -20.34 -3.03 3.96
N VAL A 157 -19.89 -2.78 5.16
CA VAL A 157 -18.58 -3.23 5.62
C VAL A 157 -18.77 -4.70 6.01
N GLY A 158 -18.57 -5.58 5.05
CA GLY A 158 -18.36 -7.00 5.38
C GLY A 158 -17.10 -7.08 6.24
N ASP A 159 -17.09 -7.97 7.25
CA ASP A 159 -16.08 -8.12 8.30
C ASP A 159 -14.62 -7.90 7.85
N ALA A 160 -14.19 -6.66 7.79
CA ALA A 160 -12.80 -6.25 7.56
C ALA A 160 -12.00 -6.10 8.89
N ALA A 161 -12.62 -6.42 10.01
CA ALA A 161 -11.99 -6.38 11.34
C ALA A 161 -11.33 -7.71 11.72
N GLY A 162 -10.56 -8.31 10.78
CA GLY A 162 -9.88 -9.58 11.02
C GLY A 162 -8.58 -9.76 10.24
N ALA A 163 -8.07 -8.73 9.57
CA ALA A 163 -6.92 -8.87 8.67
C ALA A 163 -5.63 -8.24 9.22
N ALA A 164 -5.44 -8.19 10.53
CA ALA A 164 -4.18 -7.76 11.17
C ALA A 164 -3.50 -8.87 12.00
N GLU A 165 -4.02 -10.09 11.98
CA GLU A 165 -3.34 -11.24 12.57
C GLU A 165 -3.02 -12.23 11.46
N GLY A 166 -1.73 -12.59 11.35
CA GLY A 166 -1.17 -13.45 10.32
C GLY A 166 -1.93 -14.77 10.16
N SER A 167 -2.78 -14.82 9.17
CA SER A 167 -3.36 -16.06 8.67
C SER A 167 -2.53 -16.51 7.48
N ALA A 168 -1.93 -17.68 7.62
CA ALA A 168 -1.55 -18.47 6.47
C ALA A 168 -2.76 -18.56 5.55
N ALA A 169 -2.58 -18.19 4.28
CA ALA A 169 -3.65 -18.07 3.29
C ALA A 169 -4.49 -19.35 3.25
N ALA A 170 -5.69 -19.30 3.81
CA ALA A 170 -6.70 -20.30 3.52
C ALA A 170 -7.07 -20.15 2.04
N THR A 171 -6.82 -21.18 1.28
CA THR A 171 -7.27 -21.30 -0.12
C THR A 171 -8.77 -21.05 -0.15
N PRO A 172 -9.26 -20.04 -0.93
CA PRO A 172 -10.70 -19.83 -1.05
C PRO A 172 -11.36 -21.11 -1.57
N PRO A 173 -12.57 -21.45 -1.07
CA PRO A 173 -13.26 -22.67 -1.52
C PRO A 173 -13.47 -22.60 -3.03
N ARG A 174 -13.11 -23.66 -3.73
CA ARG A 174 -13.29 -23.81 -5.17
C ARG A 174 -14.80 -23.84 -5.48
N GLY A 175 -15.34 -22.71 -5.91
CA GLY A 175 -16.62 -22.69 -6.61
C GLY A 175 -16.50 -23.38 -7.98
N PRO A 176 -17.62 -23.79 -8.59
CA PRO A 176 -17.59 -24.36 -9.93
C PRO A 176 -16.98 -23.35 -10.91
N ALA A 177 -16.18 -23.82 -11.87
CA ALA A 177 -15.51 -23.02 -12.89
C ALA A 177 -16.52 -22.08 -13.58
N GLN A 178 -16.48 -20.80 -13.23
CA GLN A 178 -17.28 -19.77 -13.89
C GLN A 178 -16.58 -19.37 -15.18
N GLY A 179 -17.33 -19.04 -16.21
CA GLY A 179 -16.78 -18.54 -17.46
C GLY A 179 -16.04 -17.20 -17.26
N VAL A 180 -15.24 -16.81 -18.24
CA VAL A 180 -14.56 -15.51 -18.26
C VAL A 180 -15.60 -14.37 -18.23
N THR A 181 -15.39 -13.39 -17.35
CA THR A 181 -16.23 -12.19 -17.28
C THR A 181 -15.40 -10.96 -17.67
N VAL A 182 -15.84 -10.25 -18.70
CA VAL A 182 -15.20 -9.01 -19.15
C VAL A 182 -16.22 -7.87 -19.09
N HIS A 183 -15.91 -6.82 -18.34
CA HIS A 183 -16.80 -5.66 -18.26
C HIS A 183 -16.92 -4.97 -19.64
N PRO A 184 -18.10 -4.49 -20.07
CA PRO A 184 -18.28 -3.89 -21.40
C PRO A 184 -17.38 -2.69 -21.73
N SER A 185 -16.90 -1.97 -20.72
CA SER A 185 -15.96 -0.86 -20.88
C SER A 185 -14.47 -1.27 -20.81
N ALA A 186 -14.16 -2.55 -20.61
CA ALA A 186 -12.78 -3.03 -20.63
C ALA A 186 -12.32 -3.24 -22.08
N CYS A 187 -11.04 -3.03 -22.33
CA CYS A 187 -10.40 -3.27 -23.62
C CYS A 187 -9.50 -4.52 -23.51
N VAL A 188 -9.89 -5.60 -24.18
CA VAL A 188 -9.08 -6.82 -24.29
C VAL A 188 -8.69 -6.99 -25.74
N GLU A 189 -7.38 -6.89 -26.03
CA GLU A 189 -6.88 -7.02 -27.40
C GLU A 189 -6.99 -8.45 -27.92
N THR A 190 -7.24 -8.61 -29.22
CA THR A 190 -7.19 -9.93 -29.88
C THR A 190 -5.79 -10.53 -29.75
N GLY A 191 -5.72 -11.73 -29.20
CA GLY A 191 -4.47 -12.44 -28.88
C GLY A 191 -4.19 -12.58 -27.40
N ALA A 192 -4.88 -11.84 -26.52
CA ALA A 192 -4.86 -12.07 -25.09
C ALA A 192 -5.47 -13.44 -24.74
N GLU A 193 -4.84 -14.17 -23.84
CA GLU A 193 -5.30 -15.49 -23.39
C GLU A 193 -5.86 -15.37 -21.96
N LEU A 194 -7.16 -15.63 -21.79
CA LEU A 194 -7.86 -15.59 -20.51
C LEU A 194 -8.37 -16.97 -20.14
N ASP A 195 -7.91 -17.53 -19.04
CA ASP A 195 -8.35 -18.83 -18.54
C ASP A 195 -9.70 -18.71 -17.79
N SER A 196 -10.28 -19.84 -17.42
CA SER A 196 -11.59 -19.91 -16.74
C SER A 196 -11.61 -19.11 -15.43
N GLY A 197 -12.74 -18.48 -15.10
CA GLY A 197 -12.92 -17.70 -13.88
C GLY A 197 -12.22 -16.34 -13.86
N VAL A 198 -11.56 -15.95 -14.94
CA VAL A 198 -10.93 -14.61 -15.04
C VAL A 198 -12.01 -13.54 -15.06
N ASN A 199 -11.82 -12.49 -14.28
CA ASN A 199 -12.71 -11.33 -14.19
C ASN A 199 -11.96 -10.04 -14.52
N ILE A 200 -12.36 -9.35 -15.60
CA ILE A 200 -11.79 -8.07 -16.05
C ILE A 200 -12.76 -6.93 -15.75
N GLY A 201 -12.32 -6.03 -14.85
CA GLY A 201 -13.12 -4.91 -14.36
C GLY A 201 -13.27 -3.75 -15.35
N PRO A 202 -14.13 -2.74 -15.02
CA PRO A 202 -14.42 -1.62 -15.89
C PRO A 202 -13.18 -0.77 -16.21
N GLY A 203 -13.05 -0.40 -17.49
CA GLY A 203 -11.96 0.45 -17.97
C GLY A 203 -10.57 -0.19 -17.91
N ALA A 204 -10.46 -1.47 -17.56
CA ALA A 204 -9.19 -2.18 -17.60
C ALA A 204 -8.76 -2.45 -19.05
N SER A 205 -7.43 -2.50 -19.30
CA SER A 205 -6.87 -2.85 -20.59
C SER A 205 -5.95 -4.06 -20.50
N VAL A 206 -6.08 -4.99 -21.43
CA VAL A 206 -5.29 -6.22 -21.53
C VAL A 206 -4.72 -6.34 -22.94
N GLY A 207 -3.40 -6.25 -23.04
CA GLY A 207 -2.66 -6.31 -24.29
C GLY A 207 -2.62 -7.71 -24.92
N ARG A 208 -2.36 -7.77 -26.23
CA ARG A 208 -2.44 -9.00 -27.04
C ARG A 208 -1.52 -10.14 -26.64
N HIS A 209 -0.44 -9.88 -25.92
CA HIS A 209 0.55 -10.87 -25.51
C HIS A 209 0.43 -11.23 -24.02
N VAL A 210 -0.65 -10.81 -23.38
CA VAL A 210 -0.93 -11.09 -21.96
C VAL A 210 -1.66 -12.43 -21.83
N ARG A 211 -1.18 -13.24 -20.87
CA ARG A 211 -1.81 -14.50 -20.47
C ARG A 211 -2.24 -14.40 -19.02
N ILE A 212 -3.49 -14.70 -18.72
CA ILE A 212 -4.07 -14.59 -17.39
C ILE A 212 -4.60 -15.97 -16.95
N GLY A 213 -3.97 -16.52 -15.93
CA GLY A 213 -4.34 -17.80 -15.35
C GLY A 213 -5.67 -17.75 -14.59
N ARG A 214 -6.22 -18.91 -14.37
CA ARG A 214 -7.55 -19.16 -13.80
C ARG A 214 -7.82 -18.38 -12.53
N ASP A 215 -9.08 -17.96 -12.36
CA ASP A 215 -9.60 -17.29 -11.15
C ASP A 215 -8.89 -15.95 -10.79
N THR A 216 -8.14 -15.39 -11.72
CA THR A 216 -7.47 -14.09 -11.56
C THR A 216 -8.46 -12.93 -11.76
N THR A 217 -8.37 -11.92 -10.93
CA THR A 217 -9.18 -10.70 -11.02
C THR A 217 -8.35 -9.49 -11.40
N VAL A 218 -8.82 -8.72 -12.38
CA VAL A 218 -8.22 -7.47 -12.85
C VAL A 218 -9.17 -6.31 -12.51
N GLY A 219 -8.73 -5.43 -11.62
CA GLY A 219 -9.52 -4.33 -11.10
C GLY A 219 -9.77 -3.19 -12.10
N PRO A 220 -10.64 -2.23 -11.72
CA PRO A 220 -10.99 -1.10 -12.57
C PRO A 220 -9.77 -0.30 -13.03
N GLY A 221 -9.70 0.03 -14.32
CA GLY A 221 -8.65 0.87 -14.87
C GLY A 221 -7.23 0.29 -14.80
N ALA A 222 -7.06 -0.96 -14.40
CA ALA A 222 -5.75 -1.62 -14.42
C ALA A 222 -5.28 -1.86 -15.85
N GLN A 223 -3.98 -1.79 -16.09
CA GLN A 223 -3.38 -1.96 -17.41
C GLN A 223 -2.40 -3.13 -17.37
N LEU A 224 -2.63 -4.12 -18.23
CA LEU A 224 -1.75 -5.27 -18.41
C LEU A 224 -1.18 -5.22 -19.84
N GLY A 225 0.15 -5.12 -19.94
CA GLY A 225 0.84 -4.94 -21.24
C GLY A 225 2.01 -5.89 -21.40
N GLY A 226 2.83 -5.65 -22.45
CA GLY A 226 4.01 -6.43 -22.75
C GLY A 226 3.73 -7.93 -22.91
N HIS A 227 4.80 -8.74 -22.83
CA HIS A 227 4.69 -10.20 -22.76
C HIS A 227 4.53 -10.65 -21.29
N THR A 228 3.32 -10.41 -20.73
CA THR A 228 3.02 -10.68 -19.32
C THR A 228 2.25 -11.98 -19.15
N THR A 229 2.74 -12.82 -18.24
CA THR A 229 2.04 -14.05 -17.83
C THR A 229 1.70 -13.98 -16.35
N LEU A 230 0.43 -14.14 -16.00
CA LEU A 230 -0.07 -14.25 -14.64
C LEU A 230 -0.50 -15.69 -14.37
N GLY A 231 -0.07 -16.25 -13.24
CA GLY A 231 -0.55 -17.52 -12.75
C GLY A 231 -1.99 -17.48 -12.24
N VAL A 232 -2.33 -18.38 -11.36
CA VAL A 232 -3.69 -18.62 -10.86
C VAL A 232 -4.04 -17.71 -9.69
N ALA A 233 -5.31 -17.28 -9.60
CA ALA A 233 -5.89 -16.57 -8.46
C ALA A 233 -5.14 -15.28 -8.05
N ASN A 234 -4.51 -14.60 -9.00
CA ASN A 234 -3.92 -13.29 -8.76
C ASN A 234 -4.99 -12.21 -8.62
N ARG A 235 -4.71 -11.19 -7.85
CA ARG A 235 -5.58 -10.03 -7.67
C ARG A 235 -4.84 -8.76 -8.08
N ILE A 236 -5.17 -8.23 -9.23
CA ILE A 236 -4.64 -6.95 -9.73
C ILE A 236 -5.66 -5.88 -9.36
N PHE A 237 -5.27 -4.92 -8.55
CA PHE A 237 -6.17 -3.88 -8.06
C PHE A 237 -6.27 -2.70 -9.03
N ALA A 238 -7.15 -1.76 -8.70
CA ALA A 238 -7.45 -0.63 -9.57
C ALA A 238 -6.20 0.19 -9.95
N HIS A 239 -6.10 0.54 -11.23
CA HIS A 239 -5.02 1.39 -11.77
C HIS A 239 -3.59 0.84 -11.58
N ALA A 240 -3.41 -0.43 -11.26
CA ALA A 240 -2.09 -1.05 -11.33
C ALA A 240 -1.65 -1.20 -12.79
N ILE A 241 -0.35 -1.02 -13.07
CA ILE A 241 0.24 -1.14 -14.40
C ILE A 241 1.24 -2.29 -14.38
N VAL A 242 0.92 -3.36 -15.09
CA VAL A 242 1.63 -4.64 -15.03
C VAL A 242 2.15 -4.98 -16.44
N GLY A 243 3.48 -5.12 -16.56
CA GLY A 243 4.13 -5.39 -17.85
C GLY A 243 4.38 -4.14 -18.69
N THR A 244 4.75 -3.03 -18.02
CA THR A 244 5.15 -1.79 -18.69
C THR A 244 6.59 -1.86 -19.20
N ASP A 245 6.89 -1.01 -20.17
CA ASP A 245 8.25 -0.83 -20.67
C ASP A 245 9.19 -0.40 -19.53
N PRO A 246 10.44 -0.90 -19.54
CA PRO A 246 11.45 -0.50 -18.56
C PRO A 246 11.78 0.99 -18.62
N GLN A 247 12.00 1.59 -17.45
CA GLN A 247 12.53 2.95 -17.35
C GLN A 247 14.06 2.93 -17.42
N ASP A 248 14.59 2.31 -18.47
CA ASP A 248 16.03 2.21 -18.75
C ASP A 248 16.35 2.87 -20.11
N LEU A 249 17.35 3.74 -20.12
CA LEU A 249 17.80 4.43 -21.34
C LEU A 249 18.37 3.46 -22.39
N LYS A 250 18.69 2.23 -22.02
CA LYS A 250 19.20 1.18 -22.91
C LYS A 250 18.08 0.32 -23.51
N PHE A 251 16.83 0.51 -23.06
CA PHE A 251 15.70 -0.21 -23.61
C PHE A 251 15.34 0.33 -25.00
N HIS A 252 15.28 -0.54 -25.99
CA HIS A 252 14.99 -0.19 -27.38
C HIS A 252 13.73 -0.86 -27.94
N GLY A 253 12.86 -1.41 -27.04
CA GLY A 253 11.63 -2.07 -27.46
C GLY A 253 11.76 -3.59 -27.62
N GLU A 254 12.81 -4.20 -27.06
CA GLU A 254 12.97 -5.65 -27.04
C GLU A 254 11.82 -6.35 -26.32
N PRO A 255 11.43 -7.58 -26.74
CA PRO A 255 10.25 -8.28 -26.20
C PRO A 255 10.54 -8.96 -24.85
N GLY A 256 10.94 -8.16 -23.88
CA GLY A 256 11.12 -8.62 -22.50
C GLY A 256 9.82 -9.14 -21.89
N ARG A 257 9.93 -10.01 -20.90
CA ARG A 257 8.80 -10.69 -20.25
C ARG A 257 8.64 -10.27 -18.80
N LEU A 258 7.40 -10.38 -18.34
CA LEU A 258 7.03 -10.33 -16.91
C LEU A 258 6.24 -11.60 -16.55
N VAL A 259 6.72 -12.33 -15.56
CA VAL A 259 6.08 -13.56 -15.10
C VAL A 259 5.71 -13.42 -13.62
N LEU A 260 4.44 -13.57 -13.31
CA LEU A 260 3.91 -13.68 -11.96
C LEU A 260 3.43 -15.11 -11.72
N GLY A 261 3.80 -15.68 -10.57
CA GLY A 261 3.23 -16.90 -10.06
C GLY A 261 1.77 -16.75 -9.61
N ASP A 262 1.38 -17.50 -8.60
CA ASP A 262 0.00 -17.61 -8.14
C ASP A 262 -0.31 -16.70 -6.94
N ARG A 263 -1.60 -16.36 -6.75
CA ARG A 263 -2.14 -15.72 -5.54
C ARG A 263 -1.49 -14.39 -5.12
N ASN A 264 -0.80 -13.72 -6.04
CA ASN A 264 -0.23 -12.42 -5.75
C ASN A 264 -1.31 -11.34 -5.66
N GLN A 265 -1.08 -10.36 -4.81
CA GLN A 265 -1.91 -9.18 -4.67
C GLN A 265 -1.11 -7.94 -5.09
N ILE A 266 -1.46 -7.37 -6.24
CA ILE A 266 -0.83 -6.18 -6.81
C ILE A 266 -1.77 -5.00 -6.58
N ARG A 267 -1.48 -4.18 -5.57
CA ARG A 267 -2.35 -3.11 -5.12
C ARG A 267 -2.31 -1.90 -6.06
N GLU A 268 -3.19 -0.95 -5.74
CA GLU A 268 -3.49 0.21 -6.58
C GLU A 268 -2.22 1.02 -6.91
N PHE A 269 -2.10 1.43 -8.17
CA PHE A 269 -0.99 2.24 -8.70
C PHE A 269 0.40 1.59 -8.59
N ALA A 270 0.48 0.31 -8.30
CA ALA A 270 1.75 -0.40 -8.42
C ALA A 270 2.16 -0.52 -9.89
N THR A 271 3.46 -0.47 -10.17
CA THR A 271 4.04 -0.57 -11.52
C THR A 271 5.08 -1.68 -11.56
N LEU A 272 4.95 -2.59 -12.52
CA LEU A 272 5.86 -3.71 -12.72
C LEU A 272 6.37 -3.68 -14.17
N SER A 273 7.71 -3.58 -14.35
CA SER A 273 8.33 -3.54 -15.67
C SER A 273 8.68 -4.94 -16.19
N ILE A 274 8.64 -5.10 -17.50
CA ILE A 274 9.19 -6.30 -18.17
C ILE A 274 10.73 -6.34 -18.05
N GLY A 275 11.34 -7.46 -18.39
CA GLY A 275 12.81 -7.58 -18.43
C GLY A 275 13.44 -6.90 -19.64
N THR A 276 14.79 -6.75 -19.61
CA THR A 276 15.60 -6.16 -20.67
C THR A 276 16.62 -7.18 -21.21
N GLU A 277 17.19 -6.92 -22.39
CA GLU A 277 18.24 -7.77 -22.98
C GLU A 277 19.44 -7.92 -22.04
N GLY A 278 19.85 -6.83 -21.38
CA GLY A 278 20.97 -6.81 -20.44
C GLY A 278 20.76 -7.58 -19.14
N GLY A 279 19.50 -7.95 -18.82
CA GLY A 279 19.11 -8.62 -17.56
C GLY A 279 18.57 -10.03 -17.72
N GLY A 280 18.56 -10.58 -18.94
CA GLY A 280 18.05 -11.92 -19.24
C GLY A 280 16.60 -11.93 -19.68
N MET A 281 16.07 -10.80 -20.12
CA MET A 281 14.77 -10.64 -20.75
C MET A 281 13.56 -10.91 -19.84
N GLU A 282 13.73 -10.99 -18.52
CA GLU A 282 12.63 -11.44 -17.67
C GLU A 282 12.64 -10.85 -16.26
N THR A 283 11.52 -10.24 -15.88
CA THR A 283 11.19 -9.91 -14.49
C THR A 283 10.27 -11.01 -13.95
N VAL A 284 10.58 -11.52 -12.75
CA VAL A 284 9.88 -12.69 -12.18
C VAL A 284 9.41 -12.40 -10.75
N LEU A 285 8.16 -12.73 -10.47
CA LEU A 285 7.59 -12.80 -9.13
C LEU A 285 7.07 -14.22 -8.90
N GLY A 286 7.41 -14.81 -7.74
CA GLY A 286 6.84 -16.08 -7.31
C GLY A 286 5.40 -15.95 -6.82
N ASP A 287 5.05 -16.74 -5.81
CA ASP A 287 3.69 -16.89 -5.30
C ASP A 287 3.44 -16.09 -4.02
N ASP A 288 2.15 -15.83 -3.74
CA ASP A 288 1.67 -15.30 -2.45
C ASP A 288 2.28 -13.96 -2.03
N ASN A 289 2.73 -13.13 -2.98
CA ASN A 289 3.31 -11.84 -2.69
C ASN A 289 2.25 -10.74 -2.55
N LEU A 290 2.49 -9.81 -1.62
CA LEU A 290 1.69 -8.59 -1.44
C LEU A 290 2.54 -7.35 -1.82
N LEU A 291 2.20 -6.73 -2.94
CA LEU A 291 2.76 -5.45 -3.35
C LEU A 291 1.72 -4.36 -3.08
N MET A 292 2.00 -3.50 -2.11
CA MET A 292 1.06 -2.46 -1.70
C MET A 292 1.06 -1.26 -2.67
N ASN A 293 0.29 -0.23 -2.34
CA ASN A 293 0.06 0.92 -3.21
C ASN A 293 1.36 1.65 -3.58
N TYR A 294 1.47 2.07 -4.86
CA TYR A 294 2.61 2.83 -5.40
C TYR A 294 3.96 2.10 -5.35
N VAL A 295 3.96 0.79 -5.21
CA VAL A 295 5.19 0.00 -5.32
C VAL A 295 5.67 0.02 -6.76
N HIS A 296 6.99 0.17 -6.96
CA HIS A 296 7.62 0.00 -8.26
C HIS A 296 8.56 -1.21 -8.24
N ILE A 297 8.38 -2.11 -9.19
CA ILE A 297 9.28 -3.22 -9.47
C ILE A 297 9.97 -2.93 -10.81
N GLY A 298 11.27 -2.62 -10.75
CA GLY A 298 12.10 -2.37 -11.92
C GLY A 298 12.30 -3.62 -12.77
N HIS A 299 12.85 -3.42 -13.95
CA HIS A 299 13.15 -4.49 -14.91
C HIS A 299 14.13 -5.53 -14.33
N ASP A 300 14.04 -6.76 -14.77
CA ASP A 300 14.93 -7.86 -14.40
C ASP A 300 14.99 -8.18 -12.90
N CYS A 301 14.04 -7.70 -12.13
CA CYS A 301 13.89 -8.07 -10.72
C CYS A 301 13.45 -9.53 -10.57
N ARG A 302 13.92 -10.18 -9.52
CA ARG A 302 13.53 -11.55 -9.15
C ARG A 302 13.03 -11.57 -7.72
N LEU A 303 11.73 -11.78 -7.55
CA LEU A 303 11.07 -11.88 -6.25
C LEU A 303 10.64 -13.32 -6.01
N GLY A 304 10.97 -13.87 -4.85
CA GLY A 304 10.51 -15.19 -4.41
C GLY A 304 9.05 -15.20 -3.97
N ASN A 305 8.76 -15.94 -2.92
CA ASN A 305 7.40 -16.21 -2.46
C ASN A 305 7.09 -15.56 -1.10
N GLY A 306 5.83 -15.22 -0.87
CA GLY A 306 5.34 -14.71 0.41
C GLY A 306 6.00 -13.39 0.86
N ILE A 307 6.45 -12.58 -0.07
CA ILE A 307 7.11 -11.30 0.16
C ILE A 307 6.06 -10.22 0.43
N VAL A 308 6.35 -9.34 1.37
CA VAL A 308 5.52 -8.15 1.62
C VAL A 308 6.32 -6.91 1.26
N VAL A 309 5.82 -6.15 0.29
CA VAL A 309 6.39 -4.89 -0.18
C VAL A 309 5.38 -3.79 0.15
N ALA A 310 5.70 -2.98 1.16
CA ALA A 310 4.78 -1.96 1.65
C ALA A 310 4.73 -0.72 0.73
N ASN A 311 3.84 0.21 1.06
CA ASN A 311 3.51 1.37 0.22
C ASN A 311 4.74 2.19 -0.20
N GLY A 312 4.80 2.52 -1.49
CA GLY A 312 5.81 3.42 -2.04
C GLY A 312 7.24 2.87 -2.10
N VAL A 313 7.42 1.56 -1.89
CA VAL A 313 8.74 0.93 -2.06
C VAL A 313 9.16 0.96 -3.52
N GLN A 314 10.43 1.27 -3.77
CA GLN A 314 11.02 1.37 -5.09
C GLN A 314 12.16 0.36 -5.23
N LEU A 315 11.98 -0.65 -6.07
CA LEU A 315 13.05 -1.57 -6.46
C LEU A 315 13.62 -1.13 -7.81
N ALA A 316 14.87 -0.78 -7.83
CA ALA A 316 15.58 -0.52 -9.10
C ALA A 316 15.78 -1.84 -9.89
N GLY A 317 16.30 -1.76 -11.13
CA GLY A 317 16.49 -2.95 -11.94
C GLY A 317 17.40 -3.99 -11.30
N HIS A 318 17.22 -5.27 -11.67
CA HIS A 318 18.04 -6.42 -11.25
C HIS A 318 18.07 -6.71 -9.74
N VAL A 319 17.11 -6.21 -8.96
CA VAL A 319 17.01 -6.52 -7.54
C VAL A 319 16.48 -7.94 -7.34
N THR A 320 17.13 -8.68 -6.46
CA THR A 320 16.65 -9.99 -6.01
C THR A 320 16.08 -9.88 -4.59
N VAL A 321 14.86 -10.36 -4.38
CA VAL A 321 14.24 -10.44 -3.06
C VAL A 321 13.86 -11.89 -2.80
N GLN A 322 14.48 -12.49 -1.79
CA GLN A 322 14.22 -13.89 -1.44
C GLN A 322 12.96 -14.03 -0.59
N ASP A 323 12.50 -15.28 -0.47
CA ASP A 323 11.22 -15.64 0.16
C ASP A 323 11.00 -14.98 1.52
N HIS A 324 9.77 -14.56 1.73
CA HIS A 324 9.30 -14.02 3.00
C HIS A 324 10.00 -12.76 3.52
N ALA A 325 10.75 -12.07 2.67
CA ALA A 325 11.29 -10.78 3.03
C ALA A 325 10.18 -9.73 3.19
N ILE A 326 10.38 -8.77 4.07
CA ILE A 326 9.45 -7.66 4.30
C ILE A 326 10.19 -6.34 4.08
N LEU A 327 9.72 -5.56 3.12
CA LEU A 327 10.20 -4.21 2.87
C LEU A 327 9.12 -3.23 3.34
N SER A 328 9.43 -2.47 4.38
CA SER A 328 8.50 -1.49 4.95
C SER A 328 8.34 -0.25 4.05
N GLY A 329 7.35 0.59 4.34
CA GLY A 329 7.00 1.71 3.46
C GLY A 329 8.17 2.65 3.13
N LEU A 330 8.17 3.17 1.90
CA LEU A 330 9.15 4.14 1.38
C LEU A 330 10.60 3.64 1.36
N VAL A 331 10.83 2.34 1.31
CA VAL A 331 12.16 1.76 1.11
C VAL A 331 12.57 1.92 -0.35
N ALA A 332 13.82 2.32 -0.60
CA ALA A 332 14.42 2.30 -1.93
C ALA A 332 15.60 1.34 -1.97
N VAL A 333 15.65 0.49 -3.01
CA VAL A 333 16.68 -0.54 -3.18
C VAL A 333 17.44 -0.28 -4.48
N ALA A 334 18.75 -0.14 -4.37
CA ALA A 334 19.64 0.09 -5.53
C ALA A 334 19.70 -1.14 -6.44
N GLN A 335 20.08 -0.91 -7.71
CA GLN A 335 20.24 -1.98 -8.70
C GLN A 335 21.17 -3.10 -8.20
N PHE A 336 20.89 -4.34 -8.61
CA PHE A 336 21.70 -5.53 -8.32
C PHE A 336 21.81 -5.91 -6.85
N VAL A 337 21.04 -5.33 -5.96
CA VAL A 337 21.00 -5.70 -4.53
C VAL A 337 20.21 -6.97 -4.35
N THR A 338 20.70 -7.85 -3.47
CA THR A 338 19.98 -9.03 -3.00
C THR A 338 19.49 -8.81 -1.56
N ILE A 339 18.18 -8.95 -1.36
CA ILE A 339 17.55 -8.99 -0.04
C ILE A 339 17.34 -10.45 0.33
N GLY A 340 18.01 -10.91 1.38
CA GLY A 340 17.99 -12.30 1.82
C GLY A 340 16.63 -12.74 2.40
N ARG A 341 16.43 -14.04 2.47
CA ARG A 341 15.20 -14.67 2.97
C ARG A 341 14.84 -14.18 4.37
N MET A 342 13.54 -13.86 4.57
CA MET A 342 13.02 -13.37 5.85
C MET A 342 13.73 -12.11 6.40
N ALA A 343 14.49 -11.40 5.56
CA ALA A 343 15.04 -10.10 5.95
C ALA A 343 13.89 -9.09 6.17
N PHE A 344 14.10 -8.15 7.08
CA PHE A 344 13.19 -7.05 7.35
C PHE A 344 13.90 -5.72 7.09
N ILE A 345 13.35 -4.92 6.19
CA ILE A 345 13.88 -3.59 5.89
C ILE A 345 12.97 -2.54 6.53
N GLY A 346 13.53 -1.75 7.45
CA GLY A 346 12.78 -0.69 8.12
C GLY A 346 12.35 0.44 7.17
N GLY A 347 11.23 1.10 7.50
CA GLY A 347 10.64 2.15 6.64
C GLY A 347 11.60 3.31 6.36
N GLY A 348 11.51 3.87 5.14
CA GLY A 348 12.35 4.99 4.69
C GLY A 348 13.82 4.64 4.48
N SER A 349 14.19 3.36 4.43
CA SER A 349 15.60 2.95 4.28
C SER A 349 16.07 3.01 2.83
N MET A 350 17.34 3.39 2.65
CA MET A 350 18.05 3.36 1.36
C MET A 350 19.04 2.19 1.35
N VAL A 351 18.71 1.12 0.63
CA VAL A 351 19.49 -0.12 0.59
C VAL A 351 20.41 -0.13 -0.63
N VAL A 352 21.70 -0.10 -0.39
CA VAL A 352 22.72 -0.01 -1.45
C VAL A 352 23.68 -1.21 -1.50
N MET A 353 23.58 -2.11 -0.53
CA MET A 353 24.37 -3.34 -0.42
C MET A 353 23.43 -4.51 -0.08
N ASP A 354 23.88 -5.74 -0.33
CA ASP A 354 23.08 -6.92 -0.03
C ASP A 354 22.70 -6.99 1.46
N VAL A 355 21.47 -7.40 1.74
CA VAL A 355 21.00 -7.61 3.11
C VAL A 355 20.92 -9.09 3.40
N PRO A 356 21.69 -9.60 4.37
CA PRO A 356 21.72 -11.02 4.67
C PRO A 356 20.37 -11.56 5.16
N PRO A 357 20.09 -12.87 4.92
CA PRO A 357 18.85 -13.50 5.36
C PRO A 357 18.68 -13.39 6.88
N PHE A 358 17.43 -13.36 7.33
CA PHE A 358 17.04 -13.30 8.75
C PHE A 358 17.39 -12.02 9.48
N CYS A 359 18.01 -11.04 8.79
CA CYS A 359 18.51 -9.81 9.40
C CYS A 359 17.50 -8.67 9.26
N MET A 360 17.60 -7.72 10.18
CA MET A 360 16.95 -6.41 10.08
C MET A 360 17.96 -5.36 9.64
N ALA A 361 17.57 -4.55 8.64
CA ALA A 361 18.34 -3.39 8.19
C ALA A 361 17.49 -2.13 8.23
N ASN A 362 18.08 -0.98 8.57
CA ASN A 362 17.38 0.30 8.68
C ASN A 362 18.31 1.48 8.39
N GLY A 363 17.74 2.57 7.91
CA GLY A 363 18.38 3.88 7.75
C GLY A 363 18.82 4.22 6.32
N ASP A 364 19.31 5.43 6.16
CA ASP A 364 19.92 5.95 4.94
C ASP A 364 21.42 6.22 5.22
N ARG A 365 22.33 5.45 4.68
CA ARG A 365 22.26 4.15 3.99
C ARG A 365 21.99 3.03 5.02
N ALA A 366 21.20 2.05 4.62
CA ALA A 366 20.78 0.97 5.51
C ALA A 366 21.96 0.26 6.20
N ARG A 367 21.84 0.02 7.51
CA ARG A 367 22.77 -0.74 8.34
C ARG A 367 22.03 -1.90 9.02
N LEU A 368 22.74 -2.97 9.33
CA LEU A 368 22.18 -4.07 10.11
C LEU A 368 21.92 -3.62 11.55
N VAL A 369 20.71 -3.81 12.02
CA VAL A 369 20.30 -3.56 13.42
C VAL A 369 20.35 -4.83 14.26
N GLY A 370 20.25 -5.99 13.64
CA GLY A 370 20.27 -7.30 14.29
C GLY A 370 19.52 -8.36 13.47
N LEU A 371 19.08 -9.40 14.14
CA LEU A 371 18.22 -10.43 13.55
C LEU A 371 16.74 -10.06 13.65
N ASN A 372 15.96 -10.47 12.68
CA ASN A 372 14.50 -10.37 12.65
C ASN A 372 13.85 -11.43 13.56
N THR A 373 14.14 -11.39 14.87
CA THR A 373 13.72 -12.43 15.82
C THR A 373 12.20 -12.58 15.87
N VAL A 374 11.47 -11.47 15.84
CA VAL A 374 10.00 -11.49 15.82
C VAL A 374 9.45 -12.17 14.56
N GLY A 375 10.04 -11.90 13.40
CA GLY A 375 9.66 -12.55 12.15
C GLY A 375 9.97 -14.04 12.15
N LEU A 376 11.11 -14.45 12.72
CA LEU A 376 11.50 -15.83 12.85
C LEU A 376 10.54 -16.61 13.78
N GLU A 377 10.24 -16.08 14.95
CA GLU A 377 9.32 -16.69 15.92
C GLU A 377 7.89 -16.85 15.34
N ARG A 378 7.37 -15.82 14.65
CA ARG A 378 6.07 -15.86 13.98
C ARG A 378 6.00 -16.93 12.89
N ARG A 379 7.13 -17.31 12.31
CA ARG A 379 7.24 -18.36 11.29
C ARG A 379 7.64 -19.72 11.85
N GLY A 380 7.60 -19.89 13.18
CA GLY A 380 7.77 -21.16 13.86
C GLY A 380 9.20 -21.62 14.04
N PHE A 381 10.19 -20.72 13.93
CA PHE A 381 11.57 -21.07 14.30
C PHE A 381 11.66 -21.41 15.78
N ALA A 382 12.27 -22.55 16.09
CA ALA A 382 12.47 -22.96 17.47
C ALA A 382 13.42 -22.02 18.22
N PRO A 383 13.25 -21.82 19.52
CA PRO A 383 14.16 -20.96 20.31
C PRO A 383 15.63 -21.32 20.15
N ASP A 384 15.95 -22.58 19.92
CA ASP A 384 17.32 -23.07 19.73
C ASP A 384 17.88 -22.62 18.37
N GLU A 385 17.09 -22.66 17.31
CA GLU A 385 17.48 -22.16 15.99
C GLU A 385 17.76 -20.65 16.04
N VAL A 386 16.88 -19.88 16.73
CA VAL A 386 17.08 -18.44 16.91
C VAL A 386 18.34 -18.17 17.73
N ARG A 387 18.65 -19.00 18.73
CA ARG A 387 19.90 -18.87 19.50
C ARG A 387 21.12 -19.19 18.64
N ALA A 388 21.07 -20.22 17.82
CA ALA A 388 22.13 -20.57 16.87
C ALA A 388 22.38 -19.44 15.88
N LEU A 389 21.31 -18.88 15.26
CA LEU A 389 21.41 -17.71 14.39
C LEU A 389 22.03 -16.49 15.07
N LYS A 390 21.71 -16.22 16.36
CA LYS A 390 22.32 -15.14 17.12
C LYS A 390 23.85 -15.34 17.27
N LYS A 391 24.31 -16.57 17.50
CA LYS A 391 25.74 -16.89 17.55
C LYS A 391 26.40 -16.70 16.17
N GLY A 392 25.81 -17.23 15.11
CA GLY A 392 26.30 -17.05 13.75
C GLY A 392 26.39 -15.58 13.34
N PHE A 393 25.37 -14.79 13.67
CA PHE A 393 25.39 -13.32 13.45
C PHE A 393 26.54 -12.64 14.21
N GLN A 394 26.81 -13.02 15.46
CA GLN A 394 27.93 -12.48 16.23
C GLN A 394 29.28 -12.81 15.58
N VAL A 395 29.45 -14.05 15.12
CA VAL A 395 30.67 -14.47 14.43
C VAL A 395 30.88 -13.67 13.13
N LEU A 396 29.85 -13.52 12.29
CA LEU A 396 29.97 -12.83 10.98
C LEU A 396 30.12 -11.32 11.08
N PHE A 397 29.46 -10.69 12.05
CA PHE A 397 29.29 -9.22 12.04
C PHE A 397 29.87 -8.50 13.26
N LYS A 398 30.18 -9.20 14.35
CA LYS A 398 30.71 -8.60 15.59
C LYS A 398 32.09 -9.13 15.99
N SER A 399 32.58 -10.21 15.38
CA SER A 399 33.95 -10.63 15.54
C SER A 399 34.92 -9.74 14.73
N LYS A 400 36.20 -9.85 14.99
CA LYS A 400 37.27 -9.20 14.19
C LYS A 400 37.80 -10.11 13.08
N GLU A 401 37.21 -11.29 12.90
CA GLU A 401 37.58 -12.26 11.89
C GLU A 401 37.25 -11.76 10.46
N ARG A 402 38.08 -12.14 9.51
CA ARG A 402 37.76 -11.91 8.10
C ARG A 402 36.63 -12.86 7.67
N VAL A 403 35.84 -12.46 6.68
CA VAL A 403 34.67 -13.23 6.22
C VAL A 403 35.01 -14.72 5.94
N PRO A 404 36.08 -15.08 5.22
CA PRO A 404 36.41 -16.50 4.99
C PRO A 404 36.67 -17.28 6.30
N GLU A 405 37.33 -16.67 7.27
CA GLU A 405 37.62 -17.29 8.57
C GLU A 405 36.36 -17.49 9.38
N ALA A 406 35.50 -16.44 9.45
CA ALA A 406 34.20 -16.51 10.13
C ALA A 406 33.27 -17.58 9.50
N VAL A 407 33.24 -17.67 8.17
CA VAL A 407 32.44 -18.68 7.47
C VAL A 407 32.96 -20.10 7.74
N ALA A 408 34.29 -20.30 7.71
CA ALA A 408 34.91 -21.60 8.00
C ALA A 408 34.59 -22.03 9.45
N ARG A 409 34.66 -21.10 10.39
CA ARG A 409 34.29 -21.35 11.79
C ARG A 409 32.83 -21.73 11.93
N ILE A 410 31.92 -21.01 11.27
CA ILE A 410 30.48 -21.33 11.30
C ILE A 410 30.24 -22.74 10.75
N ARG A 411 30.87 -23.13 9.64
CA ARG A 411 30.76 -24.46 9.07
C ARG A 411 31.23 -25.56 10.01
N ALA A 412 32.23 -25.29 10.84
CA ALA A 412 32.75 -26.21 11.83
C ALA A 412 31.85 -26.31 13.07
N GLU A 413 31.39 -25.19 13.60
CA GLU A 413 30.64 -25.10 14.87
C GLU A 413 29.13 -25.36 14.70
N HIS A 414 28.57 -25.09 13.49
CA HIS A 414 27.14 -25.13 13.15
C HIS A 414 26.82 -26.05 11.97
N ALA A 415 27.55 -27.18 11.82
CA ALA A 415 27.42 -28.06 10.65
C ALA A 415 26.00 -28.62 10.41
N THR A 416 25.14 -28.65 11.41
CA THR A 416 23.75 -29.13 11.34
C THR A 416 22.71 -28.01 11.35
N ASP A 417 23.11 -26.76 11.58
CA ASP A 417 22.20 -25.62 11.74
C ASP A 417 21.93 -24.96 10.38
N ALA A 418 21.02 -25.52 9.60
CA ALA A 418 20.73 -25.07 8.24
C ALA A 418 20.52 -23.54 8.09
N PRO A 419 19.77 -22.83 8.98
CA PRO A 419 19.64 -21.38 8.88
C PRO A 419 20.97 -20.61 9.09
N VAL A 420 21.84 -21.11 9.94
CA VAL A 420 23.15 -20.47 10.19
C VAL A 420 24.07 -20.67 9.00
N LEU A 421 24.05 -21.85 8.41
CA LEU A 421 24.79 -22.16 7.18
C LEU A 421 24.29 -21.31 6.00
N GLU A 422 22.96 -21.10 5.87
CA GLU A 422 22.38 -20.22 4.86
C GLU A 422 22.86 -18.78 5.02
N LEU A 423 22.86 -18.25 6.25
CA LEU A 423 23.37 -16.92 6.56
C LEU A 423 24.84 -16.79 6.16
N ALA A 424 25.68 -17.78 6.48
CA ALA A 424 27.11 -17.78 6.14
C ALA A 424 27.35 -17.87 4.62
N ALA A 425 26.62 -18.78 3.95
CA ALA A 425 26.71 -18.94 2.50
C ALA A 425 26.32 -17.67 1.73
N PHE A 426 25.28 -16.98 2.18
CA PHE A 426 24.86 -15.70 1.59
C PHE A 426 25.98 -14.65 1.71
N VAL A 427 26.60 -14.52 2.88
CA VAL A 427 27.68 -13.54 3.12
C VAL A 427 28.91 -13.87 2.26
N GLU A 428 29.23 -15.14 2.10
CA GLU A 428 30.34 -15.60 1.27
C GLU A 428 30.10 -15.38 -0.23
N ALA A 429 28.86 -15.62 -0.71
CA ALA A 429 28.50 -15.49 -2.12
C ALA A 429 28.30 -14.04 -2.57
N SER A 430 28.13 -13.10 -1.66
CA SER A 430 27.87 -11.70 -2.01
C SER A 430 29.08 -11.07 -2.69
N THR A 431 28.95 -10.74 -3.98
CA THR A 431 29.97 -10.04 -4.76
C THR A 431 29.95 -8.54 -4.56
N ARG A 432 28.80 -7.99 -4.20
CA ARG A 432 28.59 -6.55 -3.95
C ARG A 432 29.02 -6.14 -2.54
N GLY A 433 29.15 -7.11 -1.66
CA GLY A 433 29.31 -6.93 -0.22
C GLY A 433 27.98 -6.80 0.51
N VAL A 434 27.97 -7.17 1.77
CA VAL A 434 26.78 -7.16 2.62
C VAL A 434 26.71 -5.94 3.50
N THR A 435 25.49 -5.47 3.77
CA THR A 435 25.20 -4.45 4.79
C THR A 435 25.76 -4.90 6.14
N ARG A 436 26.38 -3.99 6.88
CA ARG A 436 27.00 -4.24 8.19
C ARG A 436 26.35 -3.38 9.28
N PRO A 437 26.54 -3.71 10.57
CA PRO A 437 26.08 -2.90 11.71
C PRO A 437 26.57 -1.46 11.72
#